data_3ea7c6654777bb0545c58bbddc54d532
#
_entry.id   3ea7c6654777bb0545c58bbddc54d532
#
_cell.length_a   1.000
_cell.length_b   1.000
_cell.length_c   1.000
_cell.angle_alpha   90.00
_cell.angle_beta   90.00
_cell.angle_gamma   90.00
#
_symmetry.space_group_name_H-M   'P 1'
#
loop_
_entity.id
_entity.type
_entity.pdbx_description
1 polymer ?
#
loop_
_entity_poly.entity_id
_entity_poly.type
_entity_poly.pdbx_seq_one_letter_code
_entity_poly.pdbx_strand_id
1 'polypeptide(L)'
;MKLFRITCSLVVLLLSLVAFAFVAVHPAAAQQALNPPPPSFETCKAAGNQTICMGARTLTDPLADAGFACTSGGSTFEVYSADQFNQHASRYYDQNGNLTRRSIYENYSFGQFSNPQAGTVVPFTQVTNEKDILAVPGDLSSATAQFTGEIIFKPAHGAPVALQVGRIVSNLDQTVISFESGPDAFTDYFVEGDTSALAALCAALA
;
A
#
# COMPACT_ATOMS: atom_id res chain seq x y z
N MET A 1 16.43 -2.22 77.17
CA MET A 1 16.28 -1.41 75.96
C MET A 1 17.07 -1.89 74.75
N LYS A 2 17.94 -2.86 74.74
CA LYS A 2 18.72 -3.37 73.60
C LYS A 2 17.99 -4.46 72.75
N LEU A 3 17.10 -5.23 73.33
CA LEU A 3 16.36 -6.30 72.63
C LEU A 3 15.26 -5.75 71.66
N PHE A 4 14.67 -4.60 71.99
CA PHE A 4 13.59 -4.02 71.20
C PHE A 4 14.07 -3.41 69.83
N ARG A 5 15.35 -3.03 69.76
CA ARG A 5 15.94 -2.46 68.51
C ARG A 5 16.31 -3.55 67.50
N ILE A 6 16.61 -4.76 67.94
CA ILE A 6 17.01 -5.87 67.05
C ILE A 6 15.79 -6.46 66.34
N THR A 7 14.65 -6.58 67.04
CA THR A 7 13.40 -7.09 66.47
C THR A 7 12.79 -6.15 65.41
N CYS A 8 12.92 -4.83 65.61
CA CYS A 8 12.40 -3.85 64.62
C CYS A 8 13.21 -3.86 63.31
N SER A 9 14.54 -4.03 63.39
CA SER A 9 15.41 -4.11 62.20
C SER A 9 15.20 -5.38 61.38
N LEU A 10 14.90 -6.53 62.04
CA LEU A 10 14.63 -7.80 61.34
C LEU A 10 13.29 -7.78 60.62
N VAL A 11 12.24 -7.12 61.18
CA VAL A 11 10.92 -7.02 60.56
C VAL A 11 10.99 -6.10 59.33
N VAL A 12 11.75 -5.01 59.39
CA VAL A 12 11.93 -4.10 58.25
C VAL A 12 12.70 -4.76 57.09
N LEU A 13 13.69 -5.61 57.40
CA LEU A 13 14.46 -6.36 56.42
C LEU A 13 13.64 -7.46 55.75
N LEU A 14 12.77 -8.14 56.48
CA LEU A 14 11.83 -9.14 55.93
C LEU A 14 10.74 -8.53 55.09
N LEU A 15 10.23 -7.35 55.42
CA LEU A 15 9.25 -6.62 54.62
C LEU A 15 9.84 -6.08 53.32
N SER A 16 11.12 -5.66 53.32
CA SER A 16 11.78 -5.23 52.09
C SER A 16 12.10 -6.38 51.12
N LEU A 17 12.38 -7.59 51.63
CA LEU A 17 12.59 -8.79 50.80
C LEU A 17 11.29 -9.28 50.12
N VAL A 18 10.15 -9.15 50.79
CA VAL A 18 8.85 -9.54 50.23
C VAL A 18 8.39 -8.52 49.13
N ALA A 19 8.75 -7.24 49.27
CA ALA A 19 8.41 -6.22 48.25
C ALA A 19 9.17 -6.42 46.92
N PHE A 20 10.36 -7.05 46.92
CA PHE A 20 11.10 -7.36 45.69
C PHE A 20 10.63 -8.64 44.97
N ALA A 21 9.88 -9.51 45.63
CA ALA A 21 9.37 -10.75 45.03
C ALA A 21 8.16 -10.54 44.12
N PHE A 22 7.57 -9.34 44.06
CA PHE A 22 6.46 -8.96 43.18
C PHE A 22 6.91 -8.15 41.97
N VAL A 23 8.17 -8.20 41.54
CA VAL A 23 8.49 -7.90 40.16
C VAL A 23 7.82 -8.98 39.32
N ALA A 24 6.57 -8.71 38.93
CA ALA A 24 5.83 -9.59 38.09
C ALA A 24 6.69 -9.80 36.83
N VAL A 25 7.24 -11.01 36.71
CA VAL A 25 7.70 -11.53 35.43
C VAL A 25 6.43 -11.50 34.54
N HIS A 26 6.22 -10.40 33.82
CA HIS A 26 5.20 -10.39 32.79
C HIS A 26 5.62 -11.51 31.86
N PRO A 27 4.84 -12.61 31.73
CA PRO A 27 5.13 -13.59 30.69
C PRO A 27 5.27 -12.77 29.41
N ALA A 28 6.39 -12.96 28.70
CA ALA A 28 6.53 -12.42 27.37
C ALA A 28 5.27 -12.86 26.62
N ALA A 29 4.34 -11.93 26.42
CA ALA A 29 3.09 -12.24 25.73
C ALA A 29 3.54 -12.89 24.44
N ALA A 30 3.16 -14.15 24.22
CA ALA A 30 3.47 -14.86 22.99
C ALA A 30 3.00 -13.93 21.90
N GLN A 31 3.93 -13.48 21.06
CA GLN A 31 3.63 -12.50 20.01
C GLN A 31 2.57 -13.14 19.13
N GLN A 32 1.38 -12.59 19.17
CA GLN A 32 0.22 -13.16 18.47
C GLN A 32 0.53 -13.18 16.98
N ALA A 33 0.26 -14.31 16.33
CA ALA A 33 0.45 -14.42 14.89
C ALA A 33 -0.43 -13.37 14.17
N LEU A 34 0.20 -12.59 13.30
CA LEU A 34 -0.51 -11.57 12.51
C LEU A 34 -1.21 -12.22 11.32
N ASN A 35 -2.44 -11.80 11.06
CA ASN A 35 -3.31 -12.35 10.02
C ASN A 35 -3.89 -11.23 9.12
N PRO A 36 -3.61 -11.21 7.79
CA PRO A 36 -2.56 -11.98 7.15
C PRO A 36 -1.16 -11.54 7.63
N PRO A 37 -0.12 -12.39 7.54
CA PRO A 37 1.23 -12.00 7.93
C PRO A 37 1.72 -10.83 7.08
N PRO A 38 2.51 -9.90 7.66
CA PRO A 38 3.10 -8.81 6.91
C PRO A 38 4.16 -9.33 5.93
N PRO A 39 4.40 -8.65 4.79
CA PRO A 39 5.51 -8.93 3.92
C PRO A 39 6.86 -8.82 4.64
N SER A 40 7.87 -9.54 4.15
CA SER A 40 9.19 -9.62 4.79
C SER A 40 9.97 -8.29 4.83
N PHE A 41 9.62 -7.32 3.99
CA PHE A 41 10.24 -6.00 4.00
C PHE A 41 9.67 -5.05 5.06
N GLU A 42 8.56 -5.43 5.74
CA GLU A 42 7.96 -4.64 6.80
C GLU A 42 8.50 -5.05 8.17
N THR A 43 8.69 -4.08 9.05
CA THR A 43 9.06 -4.27 10.46
C THR A 43 7.90 -3.87 11.34
N CYS A 44 7.56 -4.74 12.29
CA CYS A 44 6.41 -4.57 13.17
C CYS A 44 6.82 -4.10 14.56
N LYS A 45 5.98 -3.25 15.16
CA LYS A 45 6.11 -2.80 16.54
C LYS A 45 4.75 -2.67 17.21
N ALA A 46 4.71 -2.91 18.50
CA ALA A 46 3.52 -2.67 19.32
C ALA A 46 3.25 -1.16 19.43
N ALA A 47 1.98 -0.79 19.36
CA ALA A 47 1.48 0.58 19.49
C ALA A 47 0.19 0.57 20.32
N GLY A 48 0.33 0.63 21.65
CA GLY A 48 -0.79 0.40 22.57
C GLY A 48 -1.29 -1.04 22.49
N ASN A 49 -2.58 -1.20 22.20
CA ASN A 49 -3.23 -2.50 21.98
C ASN A 49 -3.23 -2.95 20.52
N GLN A 50 -2.46 -2.31 19.66
CA GLN A 50 -2.34 -2.61 18.24
C GLN A 50 -0.92 -3.00 17.88
N THR A 51 -0.74 -3.62 16.71
CA THR A 51 0.56 -3.79 16.07
C THR A 51 0.57 -3.01 14.77
N ILE A 52 1.63 -2.23 14.55
CA ILE A 52 1.84 -1.49 13.30
C ILE A 52 3.08 -2.05 12.63
N CYS A 53 2.94 -2.50 11.37
CA CYS A 53 4.04 -2.94 10.52
C CYS A 53 4.26 -1.90 9.43
N MET A 54 5.51 -1.51 9.22
CA MET A 54 5.88 -0.52 8.22
C MET A 54 7.12 -0.96 7.48
N GLY A 55 7.18 -0.64 6.20
CA GLY A 55 8.35 -0.88 5.37
C GLY A 55 8.38 -0.02 4.13
N ALA A 56 9.55 0.02 3.51
CA ALA A 56 9.77 0.66 2.24
C ALA A 56 10.60 -0.26 1.36
N ARG A 57 10.35 -0.19 0.06
CA ARG A 57 11.13 -0.90 -0.95
C ARG A 57 11.10 -0.16 -2.28
N THR A 58 12.09 -0.42 -3.11
CA THR A 58 12.07 -0.03 -4.53
C THR A 58 11.69 -1.26 -5.35
N LEU A 59 10.76 -1.08 -6.26
CA LEU A 59 10.34 -2.09 -7.22
C LEU A 59 10.72 -1.63 -8.62
N THR A 60 11.02 -2.58 -9.49
CA THR A 60 11.31 -2.34 -10.90
C THR A 60 10.56 -3.38 -11.71
N ASP A 61 9.64 -2.91 -12.52
CA ASP A 61 8.90 -3.74 -13.45
C ASP A 61 9.54 -3.60 -14.84
N PRO A 62 10.14 -4.69 -15.34
CA PRO A 62 10.79 -4.67 -16.65
C PRO A 62 9.76 -4.48 -17.75
N LEU A 63 10.22 -4.11 -18.94
CA LEU A 63 9.35 -3.94 -20.09
C LEU A 63 8.52 -5.19 -20.34
N ALA A 64 7.21 -5.03 -20.26
CA ALA A 64 6.21 -6.08 -20.44
C ALA A 64 4.96 -5.54 -21.13
N ASP A 65 4.13 -6.43 -21.64
CA ASP A 65 2.80 -6.10 -22.17
C ASP A 65 1.98 -5.38 -21.09
N ALA A 66 1.46 -4.19 -21.43
CA ALA A 66 0.64 -3.38 -20.55
C ALA A 66 -0.81 -3.87 -20.43
N GLY A 67 -1.17 -4.95 -21.13
CA GLY A 67 -2.51 -5.56 -21.11
C GLY A 67 -3.56 -4.85 -21.95
N PHE A 68 -3.16 -3.95 -22.85
CA PHE A 68 -4.06 -3.29 -23.78
C PHE A 68 -3.41 -2.99 -25.12
N ALA A 69 -4.24 -2.87 -26.15
CA ALA A 69 -3.85 -2.52 -27.50
C ALA A 69 -4.38 -1.15 -27.90
N CYS A 70 -3.61 -0.44 -28.68
CA CYS A 70 -3.98 0.83 -29.29
C CYS A 70 -4.37 0.67 -30.76
N THR A 71 -5.34 1.46 -31.21
CA THR A 71 -5.64 1.62 -32.64
C THR A 71 -5.46 3.07 -33.05
N SER A 72 -4.56 3.32 -33.99
CA SER A 72 -4.30 4.65 -34.53
C SER A 72 -3.99 4.56 -36.04
N GLY A 73 -4.54 5.48 -36.87
CA GLY A 73 -4.32 5.50 -38.30
C GLY A 73 -4.74 4.21 -39.04
N GLY A 74 -5.65 3.42 -38.46
CA GLY A 74 -6.10 2.14 -39.03
C GLY A 74 -5.18 0.95 -38.71
N SER A 75 -4.13 1.13 -37.92
CA SER A 75 -3.24 0.09 -37.42
C SER A 75 -3.49 -0.19 -35.95
N THR A 76 -3.45 -1.46 -35.54
CA THR A 76 -3.54 -1.88 -34.15
C THR A 76 -2.18 -2.41 -33.68
N PHE A 77 -1.76 -2.05 -32.48
CA PHE A 77 -0.50 -2.47 -31.88
C PHE A 77 -0.65 -2.65 -30.37
N GLU A 78 0.11 -3.62 -29.81
CA GLU A 78 0.19 -3.84 -28.38
C GLU A 78 1.04 -2.76 -27.71
N VAL A 79 0.59 -2.32 -26.54
CA VAL A 79 1.32 -1.35 -25.71
C VAL A 79 2.12 -2.09 -24.65
N TYR A 80 3.35 -1.65 -24.45
CA TYR A 80 4.25 -2.16 -23.41
C TYR A 80 4.52 -1.08 -22.38
N SER A 81 4.71 -1.48 -21.14
CA SER A 81 5.11 -0.58 -20.04
C SER A 81 6.37 -1.07 -19.34
N ALA A 82 7.12 -0.13 -18.79
CA ALA A 82 8.19 -0.39 -17.85
C ALA A 82 8.21 0.73 -16.82
N ASP A 83 8.50 0.39 -15.58
CA ASP A 83 8.56 1.40 -14.53
C ASP A 83 9.49 1.03 -13.38
N GLN A 84 9.78 2.02 -12.54
CA GLN A 84 10.48 1.87 -11.27
C GLN A 84 9.83 2.82 -10.26
N PHE A 85 9.49 2.30 -9.10
CA PHE A 85 8.86 3.08 -8.05
C PHE A 85 9.34 2.74 -6.65
N ASN A 86 9.23 3.72 -5.76
CA ASN A 86 9.43 3.54 -4.34
C ASN A 86 8.07 3.33 -3.68
N GLN A 87 7.92 2.21 -2.98
CA GLN A 87 6.72 1.85 -2.24
C GLN A 87 6.98 2.00 -0.74
N HIS A 88 6.08 2.70 -0.05
CA HIS A 88 5.99 2.74 1.41
C HIS A 88 4.69 2.10 1.82
N ALA A 89 4.76 1.10 2.69
CA ALA A 89 3.59 0.39 3.18
C ALA A 89 3.46 0.48 4.69
N SER A 90 2.22 0.53 5.16
CA SER A 90 1.85 0.46 6.58
C SER A 90 0.64 -0.43 6.76
N ARG A 91 0.71 -1.37 7.72
CA ARG A 91 -0.36 -2.29 8.09
C ARG A 91 -0.70 -2.12 9.56
N TYR A 92 -1.98 -2.12 9.87
CA TYR A 92 -2.50 -1.90 11.20
C TYR A 92 -3.28 -3.13 11.63
N TYR A 93 -2.82 -3.78 12.69
CA TYR A 93 -3.42 -4.98 13.25
C TYR A 93 -4.06 -4.64 14.59
N ASP A 94 -5.23 -5.22 14.84
CA ASP A 94 -5.92 -5.09 16.12
C ASP A 94 -5.23 -5.86 17.25
N GLN A 95 -5.81 -5.82 18.44
CA GLN A 95 -5.30 -6.54 19.62
C GLN A 95 -5.31 -8.06 19.45
N ASN A 96 -6.09 -8.60 18.50
CA ASN A 96 -6.17 -10.02 18.18
C ASN A 96 -5.25 -10.42 17.02
N GLY A 97 -4.39 -9.50 16.55
CA GLY A 97 -3.46 -9.73 15.46
C GLY A 97 -4.12 -9.73 14.07
N ASN A 98 -5.37 -9.32 13.93
CA ASN A 98 -6.04 -9.26 12.64
C ASN A 98 -5.82 -7.90 11.96
N LEU A 99 -5.48 -7.92 10.68
CA LEU A 99 -5.35 -6.72 9.85
C LEU A 99 -6.69 -5.98 9.78
N THR A 100 -6.68 -4.69 10.08
CA THR A 100 -7.87 -3.83 9.99
C THR A 100 -7.77 -2.80 8.88
N ARG A 101 -6.54 -2.38 8.57
CA ARG A 101 -6.26 -1.35 7.58
C ARG A 101 -4.86 -1.54 6.99
N ARG A 102 -4.74 -1.20 5.69
CA ARG A 102 -3.48 -1.08 4.98
C ARG A 102 -3.40 0.31 4.34
N SER A 103 -2.20 0.87 4.24
CA SER A 103 -1.92 2.07 3.46
C SER A 103 -0.66 1.85 2.66
N ILE A 104 -0.72 2.14 1.37
CA ILE A 104 0.39 2.02 0.43
C ILE A 104 0.55 3.36 -0.29
N TYR A 105 1.75 3.89 -0.27
CA TYR A 105 2.14 5.05 -1.05
C TYR A 105 3.19 4.63 -2.07
N GLU A 106 3.00 5.02 -3.33
CA GLU A 106 3.91 4.74 -4.42
C GLU A 106 4.28 6.01 -5.16
N ASN A 107 5.57 6.17 -5.40
CA ASN A 107 6.11 7.29 -6.17
C ASN A 107 7.05 6.75 -7.24
N TYR A 108 6.68 6.95 -8.48
CA TYR A 108 7.38 6.44 -9.63
C TYR A 108 8.54 7.36 -9.98
N SER A 109 9.77 6.83 -9.88
CA SER A 109 10.99 7.51 -10.28
C SER A 109 11.25 7.41 -11.79
N PHE A 110 10.65 6.41 -12.43
CA PHE A 110 10.68 6.15 -13.85
C PHE A 110 9.38 5.46 -14.27
N GLY A 111 8.82 5.85 -15.40
CA GLY A 111 7.68 5.20 -16.02
C GLY A 111 7.63 5.52 -17.51
N GLN A 112 7.32 4.52 -18.33
CA GLN A 112 7.12 4.69 -19.77
C GLN A 112 6.10 3.72 -20.34
N PHE A 113 5.35 4.19 -21.33
CA PHE A 113 4.64 3.34 -22.29
C PHE A 113 5.42 3.30 -23.59
N SER A 114 5.32 2.19 -24.33
CA SER A 114 6.03 2.05 -25.60
C SER A 114 5.25 1.23 -26.63
N ASN A 115 5.50 1.56 -27.89
CA ASN A 115 5.15 0.77 -29.05
C ASN A 115 6.45 0.26 -29.69
N PRO A 116 6.88 -0.98 -29.42
CA PRO A 116 8.13 -1.51 -29.96
C PRO A 116 8.17 -1.61 -31.49
N GLN A 117 7.00 -1.74 -32.13
CA GLN A 117 6.91 -1.84 -33.59
C GLN A 117 7.24 -0.50 -34.28
N ALA A 118 6.78 0.61 -33.69
CA ALA A 118 7.09 1.95 -34.17
C ALA A 118 8.38 2.52 -33.58
N GLY A 119 8.93 1.91 -32.53
CA GLY A 119 10.05 2.43 -31.76
C GLY A 119 9.71 3.66 -30.94
N THR A 120 8.42 3.89 -30.66
CA THR A 120 7.93 5.07 -29.95
C THR A 120 7.88 4.79 -28.45
N VAL A 121 8.31 5.78 -27.65
CA VAL A 121 8.28 5.73 -26.19
C VAL A 121 7.67 7.02 -25.65
N VAL A 122 6.75 6.90 -24.72
CA VAL A 122 6.08 8.02 -24.06
C VAL A 122 6.30 7.89 -22.55
N PRO A 123 7.05 8.80 -21.91
CA PRO A 123 7.25 8.76 -20.47
C PRO A 123 5.99 9.17 -19.72
N PHE A 124 5.77 8.57 -18.55
CA PHE A 124 4.74 9.00 -17.61
C PHE A 124 5.32 9.25 -16.21
N THR A 125 4.59 10.02 -15.42
CA THR A 125 4.79 10.20 -13.99
C THR A 125 3.57 9.65 -13.27
N GLN A 126 3.81 9.01 -12.12
CA GLN A 126 2.73 8.45 -11.31
C GLN A 126 3.06 8.62 -9.83
N VAL A 127 2.04 9.04 -9.08
CA VAL A 127 2.04 9.03 -7.61
C VAL A 127 0.69 8.50 -7.17
N THR A 128 0.69 7.46 -6.34
CA THR A 128 -0.54 6.86 -5.83
C THR A 128 -0.51 6.66 -4.32
N ASN A 129 -1.68 6.82 -3.72
CA ASN A 129 -1.97 6.39 -2.36
C ASN A 129 -3.15 5.44 -2.41
N GLU A 130 -2.95 4.25 -1.88
CA GLU A 130 -3.98 3.25 -1.66
C GLU A 130 -4.23 3.13 -0.15
N LYS A 131 -5.49 3.12 0.23
CA LYS A 131 -5.92 2.88 1.61
C LYS A 131 -7.03 1.84 1.61
N ASP A 132 -6.75 0.69 2.21
CA ASP A 132 -7.72 -0.38 2.37
C ASP A 132 -8.25 -0.39 3.79
N ILE A 133 -9.56 -0.54 3.92
CA ILE A 133 -10.25 -0.70 5.19
C ILE A 133 -11.01 -2.01 5.13
N LEU A 134 -10.70 -2.93 6.05
CA LEU A 134 -11.33 -4.25 6.09
C LEU A 134 -12.60 -4.17 6.94
N ALA A 135 -13.74 -4.54 6.36
CA ALA A 135 -15.01 -4.65 7.09
C ALA A 135 -14.99 -5.81 8.09
N VAL A 136 -14.27 -6.90 7.75
CA VAL A 136 -14.01 -8.03 8.62
C VAL A 136 -12.50 -8.09 8.88
N PRO A 137 -12.04 -7.82 10.13
CA PRO A 137 -10.62 -7.85 10.45
C PRO A 137 -9.95 -9.18 10.05
N GLY A 138 -8.83 -9.10 9.33
CA GLY A 138 -8.08 -10.25 8.83
C GLY A 138 -8.55 -10.82 7.50
N ASP A 139 -9.72 -10.43 6.99
CA ASP A 139 -10.27 -10.86 5.71
C ASP A 139 -10.06 -9.80 4.63
N LEU A 140 -9.06 -9.98 3.78
CA LEU A 140 -8.75 -9.06 2.67
C LEU A 140 -9.90 -8.96 1.66
N SER A 141 -10.70 -10.00 1.47
CA SER A 141 -11.83 -9.97 0.53
C SER A 141 -12.93 -9.00 0.96
N SER A 142 -12.96 -8.64 2.26
CA SER A 142 -13.89 -7.65 2.83
C SER A 142 -13.43 -6.20 2.68
N ALA A 143 -12.26 -5.98 2.06
CA ALA A 143 -11.66 -4.65 1.99
C ALA A 143 -12.39 -3.74 1.00
N THR A 144 -12.56 -2.49 1.43
CA THR A 144 -12.83 -1.37 0.53
C THR A 144 -11.52 -0.64 0.29
N ALA A 145 -11.08 -0.57 -0.95
CA ALA A 145 -9.90 0.13 -1.39
C ALA A 145 -10.25 1.56 -1.81
N GLN A 146 -9.45 2.51 -1.36
CA GLN A 146 -9.54 3.90 -1.77
C GLN A 146 -8.21 4.29 -2.39
N PHE A 147 -8.23 4.58 -3.67
CA PHE A 147 -7.09 5.11 -4.42
C PHE A 147 -7.20 6.61 -4.56
N THR A 148 -6.09 7.31 -4.39
CA THR A 148 -5.94 8.73 -4.72
C THR A 148 -4.58 8.92 -5.35
N GLY A 149 -4.53 9.73 -6.42
CA GLY A 149 -3.26 9.96 -7.09
C GLY A 149 -3.39 10.54 -8.47
N GLU A 150 -2.30 10.40 -9.21
CA GLU A 150 -2.24 10.85 -10.60
C GLU A 150 -1.35 9.94 -11.44
N ILE A 151 -1.74 9.74 -12.69
CA ILE A 151 -0.94 9.18 -13.77
C ILE A 151 -1.01 10.18 -14.93
N ILE A 152 0.14 10.78 -15.25
CA ILE A 152 0.23 11.81 -16.29
C ILE A 152 1.32 11.39 -17.25
N PHE A 153 1.01 11.35 -18.55
CA PHE A 153 2.02 11.18 -19.58
C PHE A 153 2.29 12.49 -20.33
N LYS A 154 3.50 12.60 -20.85
CA LYS A 154 3.94 13.76 -21.63
C LYS A 154 4.32 13.31 -23.04
N PRO A 155 3.48 13.58 -24.04
CA PRO A 155 3.82 13.26 -25.42
C PRO A 155 4.99 14.13 -25.89
N ALA A 156 5.67 13.68 -26.94
CA ALA A 156 6.79 14.43 -27.54
C ALA A 156 6.39 15.84 -27.99
N HIS A 157 5.13 15.99 -28.41
CA HIS A 157 4.52 17.26 -28.81
C HIS A 157 3.20 17.43 -28.08
N GLY A 158 2.97 18.62 -27.53
CA GLY A 158 1.71 18.96 -26.86
C GLY A 158 1.83 19.12 -25.33
N ALA A 159 0.68 19.28 -24.68
CA ALA A 159 0.57 19.40 -23.25
C ALA A 159 0.60 18.01 -22.57
N PRO A 160 0.99 17.93 -21.30
CA PRO A 160 0.79 16.72 -20.51
C PRO A 160 -0.68 16.30 -20.50
N VAL A 161 -0.92 14.99 -20.54
CA VAL A 161 -2.27 14.40 -20.54
C VAL A 161 -2.44 13.55 -19.31
N ALA A 162 -3.48 13.83 -18.53
CA ALA A 162 -3.88 13.03 -17.39
C ALA A 162 -4.58 11.77 -17.90
N LEU A 163 -4.07 10.60 -17.49
CA LEU A 163 -4.75 9.30 -17.67
C LEU A 163 -5.61 8.98 -16.48
N GLN A 164 -5.14 9.35 -15.28
CA GLN A 164 -5.86 9.16 -14.03
C GLN A 164 -5.50 10.30 -13.08
N VAL A 165 -6.49 11.01 -12.57
CA VAL A 165 -6.28 12.03 -11.52
C VAL A 165 -7.52 12.07 -10.65
N GLY A 166 -7.36 11.85 -9.35
CA GLY A 166 -8.48 12.01 -8.43
C GLY A 166 -8.61 10.90 -7.41
N ARG A 167 -9.83 10.43 -7.19
CA ARG A 167 -10.14 9.44 -6.17
C ARG A 167 -11.09 8.37 -6.71
N ILE A 168 -10.71 7.12 -6.48
CA ILE A 168 -11.53 5.94 -6.75
C ILE A 168 -11.77 5.21 -5.42
N VAL A 169 -12.99 4.69 -5.24
CA VAL A 169 -13.33 3.77 -4.16
C VAL A 169 -13.92 2.51 -4.78
N SER A 170 -13.32 1.38 -4.47
CA SER A 170 -13.66 0.10 -5.08
C SER A 170 -13.54 -1.07 -4.08
N ASN A 171 -13.88 -2.26 -4.50
CA ASN A 171 -13.37 -3.49 -3.91
C ASN A 171 -11.86 -3.63 -4.19
N LEU A 172 -11.18 -4.56 -3.51
CA LEU A 172 -9.71 -4.66 -3.55
C LEU A 172 -9.16 -4.98 -4.95
N ASP A 173 -9.89 -5.73 -5.77
CA ASP A 173 -9.51 -6.10 -7.15
C ASP A 173 -10.00 -5.12 -8.22
N GLN A 174 -10.59 -4.00 -7.79
CA GLN A 174 -11.10 -2.90 -8.64
C GLN A 174 -12.15 -3.32 -9.69
N THR A 175 -12.79 -4.47 -9.51
CA THR A 175 -13.85 -4.94 -10.40
C THR A 175 -15.20 -4.29 -10.15
N VAL A 176 -15.38 -3.67 -8.97
CA VAL A 176 -16.59 -2.95 -8.59
C VAL A 176 -16.21 -1.56 -8.09
N ILE A 177 -16.46 -0.54 -8.89
CA ILE A 177 -16.24 0.85 -8.53
C ILE A 177 -17.52 1.39 -7.85
N SER A 178 -17.39 1.87 -6.61
CA SER A 178 -18.49 2.44 -5.84
C SER A 178 -18.50 3.98 -5.82
N PHE A 179 -17.35 4.58 -6.11
CA PHE A 179 -17.21 6.03 -6.22
C PHE A 179 -15.99 6.35 -7.09
N GLU A 180 -16.16 7.35 -7.94
CA GLU A 180 -15.09 7.91 -8.75
C GLU A 180 -15.23 9.43 -8.85
N SER A 181 -14.09 10.13 -8.86
CA SER A 181 -14.03 11.57 -9.14
C SER A 181 -12.73 11.92 -9.82
N GLY A 182 -12.82 12.74 -10.85
CA GLY A 182 -11.71 13.12 -11.73
C GLY A 182 -11.61 12.21 -12.96
N PRO A 183 -10.75 12.54 -13.93
CA PRO A 183 -10.55 11.71 -15.12
C PRO A 183 -9.85 10.40 -14.75
N ASP A 184 -10.35 9.28 -15.25
CA ASP A 184 -9.77 7.96 -15.10
C ASP A 184 -9.91 7.12 -16.37
N ALA A 185 -9.05 7.41 -17.34
CA ALA A 185 -9.06 6.72 -18.62
C ALA A 185 -8.78 5.21 -18.51
N PHE A 186 -8.16 4.73 -17.43
CA PHE A 186 -7.95 3.31 -17.23
C PHE A 186 -9.22 2.61 -16.73
N THR A 187 -9.95 3.21 -15.78
CA THR A 187 -11.25 2.67 -15.36
C THR A 187 -12.23 2.70 -16.55
N ASP A 188 -12.31 3.81 -17.26
CA ASP A 188 -13.15 3.93 -18.47
C ASP A 188 -12.85 2.82 -19.49
N TYR A 189 -11.55 2.56 -19.73
CA TYR A 189 -11.14 1.55 -20.71
C TYR A 189 -11.37 0.11 -20.19
N PHE A 190 -10.85 -0.24 -19.01
CA PHE A 190 -10.81 -1.64 -18.52
C PHE A 190 -12.11 -2.08 -17.86
N VAL A 191 -12.84 -1.17 -17.22
CA VAL A 191 -14.05 -1.50 -16.46
C VAL A 191 -15.31 -1.14 -17.24
N GLU A 192 -15.35 0.03 -17.88
CA GLU A 192 -16.51 0.50 -18.63
C GLU A 192 -16.50 0.12 -20.11
N GLY A 193 -15.34 -0.29 -20.62
CA GLY A 193 -15.17 -0.75 -22.01
C GLY A 193 -15.11 0.38 -23.04
N ASP A 194 -14.83 1.63 -22.61
CA ASP A 194 -14.63 2.77 -23.53
C ASP A 194 -13.25 2.70 -24.17
N THR A 195 -13.17 2.11 -25.34
CA THR A 195 -11.91 2.01 -26.11
C THR A 195 -11.37 3.36 -26.57
N SER A 196 -12.13 4.44 -26.48
CA SER A 196 -11.68 5.79 -26.81
C SER A 196 -10.97 6.51 -25.64
N ALA A 197 -11.12 6.01 -24.42
CA ALA A 197 -10.54 6.62 -23.21
C ALA A 197 -9.02 6.79 -23.30
N LEU A 198 -8.31 5.87 -23.96
CA LEU A 198 -6.86 5.91 -24.18
C LEU A 198 -6.43 6.54 -25.52
N ALA A 199 -7.34 7.18 -26.26
CA ALA A 199 -7.05 7.69 -27.61
C ALA A 199 -5.85 8.66 -27.65
N ALA A 200 -5.68 9.52 -26.65
CA ALA A 200 -4.56 10.46 -26.59
C ALA A 200 -3.21 9.74 -26.40
N LEU A 201 -3.16 8.69 -25.57
CA LEU A 201 -1.98 7.86 -25.40
C LEU A 201 -1.67 7.06 -26.68
N CYS A 202 -2.70 6.48 -27.29
CA CYS A 202 -2.58 5.73 -28.54
C CYS A 202 -2.06 6.59 -29.70
N ALA A 203 -2.53 7.83 -29.80
CA ALA A 203 -2.03 8.78 -30.80
C ALA A 203 -0.56 9.18 -30.53
N ALA A 204 -0.14 9.24 -29.26
CA ALA A 204 1.24 9.56 -28.91
C ALA A 204 2.21 8.40 -29.13
N LEU A 205 1.71 7.15 -29.17
CA LEU A 205 2.49 5.94 -29.38
C LEU A 205 2.52 5.46 -30.85
N ALA A 206 1.63 5.98 -31.71
CA ALA A 206 1.58 5.67 -33.12
C ALA A 206 2.74 6.34 -33.87
#